data_328237a6b661a1cd3eeaf1c0ba133315
#
_entry.id   328237a6b661a1cd3eeaf1c0ba133315
#
_cell.length_a   1.000
_cell.length_b   1.000
_cell.length_c   1.000
_cell.angle_alpha   90.00
_cell.angle_beta   90.00
_cell.angle_gamma   90.00
#
_symmetry.space_group_name_H-M   'P 1'
#
loop_
_entity.id
_entity.type
_entity.pdbx_description
1 polymer ?
#
loop_
_entity_poly.entity_id
_entity_poly.type
_entity_poly.pdbx_seq_one_letter_code
_entity_poly.pdbx_strand_id
1 'polypeptide(L)'
;MNDELKMSVSPICVKDGNRYAFVNFADGKRTAEGKIPDCKIISNKGFSDKEVTWLEEYMKKELSNLKQMAAGINVLGAFMK
;
A
#
# COMPACT_ATOMS: atom_id res chain seq x y z
N MET A 1 -15.18 2.89 -7.46
CA MET A 1 -14.18 3.72 -6.76
C MET A 1 -13.94 4.96 -7.57
N ASN A 2 -13.78 6.06 -6.93
CA ASN A 2 -13.71 7.25 -7.73
C ASN A 2 -12.26 7.55 -8.14
N ASP A 3 -12.13 8.50 -9.04
CA ASP A 3 -10.85 8.80 -9.66
C ASP A 3 -9.89 9.51 -8.74
N GLU A 4 -10.37 9.89 -7.57
CA GLU A 4 -9.57 10.66 -6.64
C GLU A 4 -8.71 9.80 -5.73
N LEU A 5 -8.92 8.50 -5.77
CA LEU A 5 -8.16 7.62 -4.88
C LEU A 5 -6.69 7.65 -5.25
N LYS A 6 -5.87 7.98 -4.28
CA LYS A 6 -4.42 8.03 -4.45
C LYS A 6 -3.79 6.98 -3.56
N MET A 7 -2.70 6.42 -4.02
CA MET A 7 -1.99 5.40 -3.27
C MET A 7 -0.50 5.72 -3.29
N SER A 8 0.15 5.51 -2.17
CA SER A 8 1.60 5.59 -2.10
C SER A 8 2.11 4.44 -1.24
N VAL A 9 3.35 4.06 -1.48
CA VAL A 9 3.96 2.92 -0.79
C VAL A 9 5.24 3.41 -0.16
N SER A 10 5.43 3.09 1.13
CA SER A 10 6.65 3.46 1.83
C SER A 10 7.79 2.53 1.42
N PRO A 11 9.04 2.95 1.66
CA PRO A 11 10.17 2.03 1.49
C PRO A 11 10.01 0.85 2.43
N ILE A 12 10.71 -0.24 2.10
CA ILE A 12 10.68 -1.42 2.95
C ILE A 12 11.36 -1.12 4.27
N CYS A 13 10.69 -1.51 5.34
CA CYS A 13 11.24 -1.43 6.69
C CYS A 13 11.60 -2.83 7.14
N VAL A 14 12.61 -2.93 8.00
CA VAL A 14 13.01 -4.22 8.56
C VAL A 14 12.98 -4.11 10.06
N LYS A 15 12.31 -5.07 10.69
CA LYS A 15 12.24 -5.12 12.14
C LYS A 15 12.25 -6.58 12.56
N ASP A 16 13.19 -6.94 13.43
CA ASP A 16 13.32 -8.30 13.95
C ASP A 16 13.43 -9.31 12.82
N GLY A 17 14.13 -8.94 11.74
CA GLY A 17 14.32 -9.83 10.62
C GLY A 17 13.15 -9.90 9.66
N ASN A 18 12.08 -9.18 9.94
CA ASN A 18 10.89 -9.17 9.09
C ASN A 18 10.87 -7.92 8.23
N ARG A 19 10.51 -8.09 6.97
CA ARG A 19 10.39 -6.98 6.04
C ARG A 19 8.93 -6.61 5.89
N TYR A 20 8.67 -5.33 5.92
CA TYR A 20 7.31 -4.84 5.74
C TYR A 20 7.34 -3.45 5.14
N ALA A 21 6.19 -3.01 4.67
CA ALA A 21 6.05 -1.67 4.14
C ALA A 21 4.62 -1.21 4.39
N PHE A 22 4.40 0.08 4.27
CA PHE A 22 3.08 0.65 4.47
C PHE A 22 2.55 1.15 3.14
N VAL A 23 1.26 0.97 2.94
CA VAL A 23 0.57 1.44 1.75
C VAL A 23 -0.47 2.45 2.22
N ASN A 24 -0.39 3.66 1.71
CA ASN A 24 -1.32 4.72 2.09
C ASN A 24 -2.33 4.94 0.99
N PHE A 25 -3.59 5.03 1.37
CA PHE A 25 -4.68 5.34 0.46
C PHE A 25 -5.33 6.65 0.90
N ALA A 26 -5.62 7.50 -0.05
CA ALA A 26 -6.26 8.77 0.24
C ALA A 26 -7.30 9.06 -0.83
N ASP A 27 -8.46 9.51 -0.39
CA ASP A 27 -9.55 9.85 -1.27
C ASP A 27 -10.26 11.06 -0.68
N GLY A 28 -9.84 12.24 -1.11
CA GLY A 28 -10.36 13.45 -0.52
C GLY A 28 -10.01 13.53 0.94
N LYS A 29 -11.02 13.49 1.80
CA LYS A 29 -10.82 13.57 3.24
C LYS A 29 -10.66 12.20 3.89
N ARG A 30 -10.85 11.14 3.13
CA ARG A 30 -10.74 9.79 3.68
C ARG A 30 -9.33 9.29 3.50
N THR A 31 -8.78 8.66 4.52
CA THR A 31 -7.44 8.10 4.46
C THR A 31 -7.41 6.75 5.14
N ALA A 32 -6.51 5.90 4.66
CA ALA A 32 -6.30 4.60 5.27
C ALA A 32 -4.86 4.21 5.06
N GLU A 33 -4.36 3.39 5.96
CA GLU A 33 -3.00 2.89 5.86
C GLU A 33 -3.02 1.38 6.04
N GLY A 34 -2.36 0.69 5.13
CA GLY A 34 -2.25 -0.76 5.19
C GLY A 34 -0.80 -1.18 5.35
N LYS A 35 -0.62 -2.46 5.65
CA LYS A 35 0.71 -3.03 5.85
C LYS A 35 0.85 -4.26 4.96
N ILE A 36 1.95 -4.36 4.27
CA ILE A 36 2.28 -5.54 3.47
C ILE A 36 3.52 -6.18 4.07
N PRO A 37 3.67 -7.49 3.95
CA PRO A 37 2.89 -8.42 3.16
C PRO A 37 1.59 -8.91 3.81
N ASP A 38 1.27 -8.41 5.00
CA ASP A 38 0.06 -8.82 5.71
C ASP A 38 -1.20 -8.49 4.94
N CYS A 39 -1.16 -7.42 4.14
CA CYS A 39 -2.31 -6.95 3.37
C CYS A 39 -3.49 -6.64 4.29
N LYS A 40 -3.20 -5.92 5.37
CA LYS A 40 -4.20 -5.52 6.35
C LYS A 40 -4.23 -4.01 6.48
N ILE A 41 -5.42 -3.47 6.65
CA ILE A 41 -5.57 -2.05 6.93
C ILE A 41 -5.38 -1.85 8.43
N ILE A 42 -4.40 -1.06 8.79
CA ILE A 42 -4.06 -0.82 10.20
C ILE A 42 -4.56 0.52 10.70
N SER A 43 -4.97 1.40 9.78
CA SER A 43 -5.52 2.69 10.15
C SER A 43 -6.54 3.08 9.10
N ASN A 44 -7.64 3.65 9.53
CA ASN A 44 -8.73 4.00 8.63
C ASN A 44 -9.45 5.22 9.16
N LYS A 45 -9.58 6.22 8.31
CA LYS A 45 -10.34 7.42 8.63
C LYS A 45 -11.29 7.71 7.47
N GLY A 46 -12.55 7.34 7.63
CA GLY A 46 -13.56 7.71 6.69
C GLY A 46 -14.00 6.64 5.71
N PHE A 47 -13.24 5.57 5.57
CA PHE A 47 -13.67 4.48 4.69
C PHE A 47 -14.63 3.55 5.42
N SER A 48 -15.61 3.04 4.69
CA SER A 48 -16.53 2.07 5.25
C SER A 48 -15.88 0.70 5.34
N ASP A 49 -16.54 -0.21 6.06
CA ASP A 49 -16.03 -1.57 6.17
C ASP A 49 -15.89 -2.24 4.82
N LYS A 50 -16.83 -2.01 3.93
CA LYS A 50 -16.76 -2.58 2.59
C LYS A 50 -15.55 -2.04 1.83
N GLU A 51 -15.30 -0.75 1.98
CA GLU A 51 -14.17 -0.14 1.32
C GLU A 51 -12.86 -0.66 1.89
N VAL A 52 -12.79 -0.83 3.20
CA VAL A 52 -11.60 -1.40 3.83
C VAL A 52 -11.35 -2.81 3.29
N THR A 53 -12.38 -3.62 3.20
CA THR A 53 -12.24 -4.97 2.64
C THR A 53 -11.73 -4.90 1.21
N TRP A 54 -12.27 -3.97 0.43
CA TRP A 54 -11.82 -3.81 -0.96
C TRP A 54 -10.34 -3.43 -1.02
N LEU A 55 -9.91 -2.53 -0.13
CA LEU A 55 -8.52 -2.12 -0.11
C LEU A 55 -7.61 -3.28 0.27
N GLU A 56 -8.03 -4.09 1.23
CA GLU A 56 -7.23 -5.25 1.63
C GLU A 56 -7.12 -6.25 0.50
N GLU A 57 -8.20 -6.50 -0.20
CA GLU A 57 -8.17 -7.41 -1.33
C GLU A 57 -7.32 -6.87 -2.46
N TYR A 58 -7.40 -5.57 -2.68
CA TYR A 58 -6.56 -4.92 -3.67
C TYR A 58 -5.07 -5.13 -3.33
N MET A 59 -4.72 -4.95 -2.06
CA MET A 59 -3.33 -5.16 -1.65
C MET A 59 -2.89 -6.60 -1.89
N LYS A 60 -3.76 -7.56 -1.61
CA LYS A 60 -3.42 -8.96 -1.86
C LYS A 60 -3.21 -9.23 -3.34
N LYS A 61 -4.07 -8.66 -4.15
CA LYS A 61 -4.00 -8.86 -5.60
C LYS A 61 -2.75 -8.24 -6.18
N GLU A 62 -2.35 -7.07 -5.66
CA GLU A 62 -1.22 -6.33 -6.20
C GLU A 62 0.04 -6.49 -5.36
N LEU A 63 0.08 -7.48 -4.50
CA LEU A 63 1.18 -7.61 -3.55
C LEU A 63 2.55 -7.61 -4.21
N SER A 64 2.71 -8.32 -5.31
CA SER A 64 3.99 -8.34 -6.02
C SER A 64 4.41 -6.95 -6.46
N ASN A 65 3.49 -6.21 -7.06
CA ASN A 65 3.79 -4.85 -7.50
C ASN A 65 4.09 -3.95 -6.32
N LEU A 66 3.32 -4.09 -5.25
CA LEU A 66 3.54 -3.26 -4.06
C LEU A 66 4.90 -3.53 -3.44
N LYS A 67 5.32 -4.79 -3.41
CA LYS A 67 6.64 -5.13 -2.90
C LYS A 67 7.74 -4.49 -3.74
N GLN A 68 7.59 -4.50 -5.05
CA GLN A 68 8.55 -3.88 -5.94
C GLN A 68 8.61 -2.38 -5.72
N MET A 69 7.46 -1.75 -5.57
CA MET A 69 7.42 -0.32 -5.30
C MET A 69 8.10 0.00 -3.97
N ALA A 70 7.83 -0.80 -2.96
CA ALA A 70 8.42 -0.57 -1.65
C ALA A 70 9.93 -0.78 -1.66
N ALA A 71 10.41 -1.69 -2.49
CA ALA A 71 11.83 -1.93 -2.59
C ALA A 71 12.57 -0.78 -3.28
N GLY A 72 11.84 0.16 -3.86
CA GLY A 72 12.45 1.32 -4.49
C GLY A 72 13.12 0.99 -5.78
N ILE A 73 12.71 -0.06 -6.32
CA ILE A 73 13.41 -0.46 -7.49
C ILE A 73 13.01 0.40 -8.65
N ASN A 74 13.13 0.35 -8.36
CA ASN A 74 12.93 0.64 -9.20
C ASN A 74 13.49 0.79 -9.99
N VAL A 75 13.43 0.48 -9.75
CA VAL A 75 13.81 0.37 -10.31
C VAL A 75 13.68 0.90 -11.35
N LEU A 76 13.07 1.19 -11.29
CA LEU A 76 12.85 1.72 -12.16
C LEU A 76 13.71 2.42 -12.57
N GLY A 77 13.99 2.82 -11.86
CA GLY A 77 14.75 3.59 -12.41
C GLY A 77 15.84 3.04 -12.75
N ALA A 78 16.06 2.28 -12.26
CA ALA A 78 17.17 1.70 -12.64
C ALA A 78 17.07 1.40 -14.00
N PHE A 79 16.21 1.27 -14.37
CA PHE A 79 16.31 0.93 -15.57
C PHE A 79 16.24 1.94 -16.42
N MET A 80 16.14 2.61 -16.03
CA MET A 80 16.21 3.32 -16.78
C MET A 80 17.15 3.98 -17.06
N LYS A 81 17.70 3.83 -16.85
CA LYS A 81 18.49 4.08 -17.18
C LYS A 81 18.72 4.19 -17.79
#